data_be65333b61940b6edc8eead2e84941e2
#
_entry.id   be65333b61940b6edc8eead2e84941e2
#
_cell.length_a   1.000
_cell.length_b   1.000
_cell.length_c   1.000
_cell.angle_alpha   90.00
_cell.angle_beta   90.00
_cell.angle_gamma   90.00
#
_symmetry.space_group_name_H-M   'P 1'
#
loop_
_entity.id
_entity.type
_entity.pdbx_description
1 polymer ?
#
loop_
_entity_poly.entity_id
_entity_poly.type
_entity_poly.pdbx_seq_one_letter_code
_entity_poly.pdbx_strand_id
1 'polypeptide(L)'
;GGTASVKQDSQIVTKSEGTLKILNSNILEDSKKNLIVMGRNTQLSIEDDKGVQIAVYKVAYGSRLFFNNGDKVKANTKICEWDPYTTPVIAETSGLVNYVDLTDGISLAETVDDATGISTKTVIDWKTQSKNTDLKPRITLRDEKGKIIKKADDNEARYYLVPDSILSVKDGQKIFAGDVIARLPKETSKTKDITGGLPRVAELFEARKAKDSAIIA
;
A
#
# COMPACT_ATOMS: atom_id res chain seq x y z
N GLY A 1 12.08 23.68 16.89
CA GLY A 1 12.27 23.09 16.63
C GLY A 1 11.56 22.27 16.09
N GLY A 2 11.23 22.46 16.18
CA GLY A 2 10.72 21.76 15.84
C GLY A 2 10.80 21.02 15.00
N THR A 3 11.16 20.95 14.93
CA THR A 3 11.30 20.36 14.33
C THR A 3 11.12 19.42 13.91
N ALA A 4 11.23 19.38 14.22
CA ALA A 4 11.34 18.51 13.93
C ALA A 4 10.70 17.55 13.71
N SER A 5 10.14 17.32 13.95
CA SER A 5 9.55 16.25 13.93
C SER A 5 8.50 16.25 13.09
N VAL A 6 8.70 16.25 11.97
CA VAL A 6 7.70 15.97 11.08
C VAL A 6 7.50 14.51 11.07
N LYS A 7 6.69 14.03 11.92
CA LYS A 7 6.25 12.68 11.82
C LYS A 7 5.44 12.55 10.57
N GLN A 8 5.74 11.57 9.76
CA GLN A 8 4.87 11.20 8.65
C GLN A 8 3.55 10.72 9.25
N ASP A 9 2.45 11.23 8.74
CA ASP A 9 1.14 10.76 9.18
C ASP A 9 0.95 9.34 8.69
N SER A 10 0.54 8.46 9.59
CA SER A 10 0.32 7.05 9.30
C SER A 10 -1.04 6.57 9.77
N GLN A 11 -1.89 7.46 10.24
CA GLN A 11 -3.21 7.07 10.74
C GLN A 11 -4.16 8.26 10.74
N ILE A 12 -5.45 7.94 10.76
CA ILE A 12 -6.48 8.92 10.94
C ILE A 12 -7.17 8.62 12.27
N VAL A 13 -7.17 9.62 13.16
CA VAL A 13 -7.90 9.56 14.42
C VAL A 13 -9.00 10.59 14.31
N THR A 14 -10.26 10.13 14.35
CA THR A 14 -11.37 11.06 14.23
C THR A 14 -11.55 11.81 15.54
N LYS A 15 -11.82 13.10 15.44
CA LYS A 15 -12.13 13.92 16.60
C LYS A 15 -13.63 14.03 16.84
N SER A 16 -14.40 13.54 15.87
CA SER A 16 -15.86 13.63 15.92
C SER A 16 -16.46 12.27 16.19
N GLU A 17 -17.54 12.27 16.95
CA GLU A 17 -18.33 11.07 17.18
C GLU A 17 -19.46 11.02 16.16
N GLY A 18 -19.78 9.86 15.65
CA GLY A 18 -20.86 9.70 14.69
C GLY A 18 -20.83 8.38 13.96
N THR A 19 -21.53 8.32 12.84
CA THR A 19 -21.60 7.13 12.01
C THR A 19 -20.59 7.25 10.88
N LEU A 20 -19.77 6.22 10.73
CA LEU A 20 -18.77 6.18 9.66
C LEU A 20 -19.41 5.75 8.35
N LYS A 21 -19.17 6.50 7.30
CA LYS A 21 -19.60 6.14 5.95
C LYS A 21 -18.37 6.07 5.05
N ILE A 22 -18.32 5.03 4.23
CA ILE A 22 -17.24 4.85 3.28
C ILE A 22 -17.75 5.25 1.90
N LEU A 23 -17.16 6.30 1.33
CA LEU A 23 -17.58 6.86 0.04
C LEU A 23 -16.61 6.42 -1.05
N ASN A 24 -17.16 6.13 -2.23
CA ASN A 24 -16.38 5.65 -3.37
C ASN A 24 -15.59 4.41 -2.99
N SER A 25 -16.27 3.50 -2.31
CA SER A 25 -15.60 2.38 -1.69
C SER A 25 -15.31 1.27 -2.69
N ASN A 26 -14.11 0.76 -2.60
CA ASN A 26 -13.75 -0.53 -3.16
C ASN A 26 -12.87 -1.14 -2.07
N ILE A 27 -13.46 -1.96 -1.25
CA ILE A 27 -12.82 -2.51 -0.05
C ILE A 27 -12.73 -4.02 -0.21
N LEU A 28 -11.54 -4.57 0.06
CA LEU A 28 -11.36 -6.01 0.11
C LEU A 28 -11.06 -6.42 1.54
N GLU A 29 -11.45 -7.63 1.89
CA GLU A 29 -11.09 -8.23 3.16
C GLU A 29 -9.96 -9.20 2.88
N ASP A 30 -8.83 -9.04 3.55
CA ASP A 30 -7.68 -9.92 3.35
C ASP A 30 -7.86 -11.24 4.11
N SER A 31 -6.86 -12.12 4.04
CA SER A 31 -6.93 -13.44 4.69
C SER A 31 -7.01 -13.37 6.21
N LYS A 32 -6.64 -12.24 6.79
CA LYS A 32 -6.71 -12.02 8.24
C LYS A 32 -7.93 -11.20 8.62
N LYS A 33 -8.85 -11.00 7.67
CA LYS A 33 -10.09 -10.23 7.84
C LYS A 33 -9.88 -8.74 8.08
N ASN A 34 -8.75 -8.22 7.64
CA ASN A 34 -8.53 -6.78 7.64
C ASN A 34 -9.22 -6.15 6.44
N LEU A 35 -9.80 -4.98 6.65
CA LEU A 35 -10.46 -4.24 5.57
C LEU A 35 -9.43 -3.36 4.87
N ILE A 36 -9.23 -3.57 3.58
CA ILE A 36 -8.19 -2.91 2.81
C ILE A 36 -8.82 -2.04 1.73
N VAL A 37 -8.39 -0.78 1.67
CA VAL A 37 -8.87 0.16 0.66
C VAL A 37 -8.21 -0.15 -0.68
N MET A 38 -9.02 -0.45 -1.69
CA MET A 38 -8.54 -0.73 -3.04
C MET A 38 -8.80 0.42 -3.99
N GLY A 39 -9.69 1.33 -3.62
CA GLY A 39 -9.99 2.48 -4.47
C GLY A 39 -8.98 3.59 -4.31
N ARG A 40 -8.88 4.43 -5.34
CA ARG A 40 -7.93 5.56 -5.32
C ARG A 40 -8.56 6.87 -4.83
N ASN A 41 -9.88 6.92 -4.79
CA ASN A 41 -10.62 8.12 -4.39
C ASN A 41 -11.54 7.85 -3.20
N THR A 42 -11.19 6.90 -2.37
CA THR A 42 -12.01 6.53 -1.22
C THR A 42 -11.95 7.62 -0.15
N GLN A 43 -13.09 7.90 0.43
CA GLN A 43 -13.20 8.86 1.52
C GLN A 43 -13.95 8.24 2.68
N LEU A 44 -13.61 8.65 3.89
CA LEU A 44 -14.34 8.30 5.09
C LEU A 44 -15.07 9.54 5.58
N SER A 45 -16.36 9.39 5.83
CA SER A 45 -17.20 10.50 6.29
C SER A 45 -17.76 10.13 7.66
N ILE A 46 -17.78 11.08 8.55
CA ILE A 46 -18.47 10.93 9.85
C ILE A 46 -19.75 11.75 9.78
N GLU A 47 -20.88 11.11 10.05
CA GLU A 47 -22.19 11.77 10.02
C GLU A 47 -22.80 11.79 11.40
N ASP A 48 -23.52 12.86 11.70
CA ASP A 48 -24.25 12.97 12.96
C ASP A 48 -25.57 12.17 12.90
N ASP A 49 -26.35 12.24 13.95
CA ASP A 49 -27.64 11.50 14.05
C ASP A 49 -28.64 11.94 12.98
N LYS A 50 -28.46 13.12 12.42
CA LYS A 50 -29.35 13.65 11.38
C LYS A 50 -28.85 13.35 9.98
N GLY A 51 -27.76 12.63 9.87
CA GLY A 51 -27.17 12.32 8.58
C GLY A 51 -26.34 13.43 7.98
N VAL A 52 -26.01 14.46 8.77
CA VAL A 52 -25.18 15.56 8.31
C VAL A 52 -23.72 15.20 8.43
N GLN A 53 -22.98 15.40 7.36
CA GLN A 53 -21.54 15.10 7.34
C GLN A 53 -20.81 16.13 8.18
N ILE A 54 -20.17 15.70 9.25
CA ILE A 54 -19.44 16.59 10.15
C ILE A 54 -17.94 16.49 9.99
N ALA A 55 -17.44 15.47 9.31
CA ALA A 55 -16.03 15.33 9.01
C ALA A 55 -15.86 14.44 7.80
N VAL A 56 -14.82 14.69 7.00
CA VAL A 56 -14.48 13.84 5.87
C VAL A 56 -12.97 13.71 5.77
N TYR A 57 -12.51 12.50 5.48
CA TYR A 57 -11.09 12.19 5.37
C TYR A 57 -10.83 11.44 4.07
N LYS A 58 -9.77 11.82 3.38
CA LYS A 58 -9.34 11.12 2.19
C LYS A 58 -8.40 9.99 2.61
N VAL A 59 -8.60 8.79 2.07
CA VAL A 59 -7.75 7.66 2.40
C VAL A 59 -7.09 7.11 1.16
N ALA A 60 -5.86 6.65 1.33
CA ALA A 60 -5.06 6.17 0.22
C ALA A 60 -5.31 4.69 -0.05
N TYR A 61 -5.05 4.30 -1.29
CA TYR A 61 -5.02 2.90 -1.68
C TYR A 61 -4.10 2.12 -0.73
N GLY A 62 -4.56 0.97 -0.29
CA GLY A 62 -3.78 0.10 0.60
C GLY A 62 -3.95 0.38 2.07
N SER A 63 -4.70 1.41 2.43
CA SER A 63 -4.95 1.72 3.85
C SER A 63 -5.81 0.65 4.49
N ARG A 64 -5.59 0.42 5.76
CA ARG A 64 -6.36 -0.52 6.56
C ARG A 64 -7.41 0.22 7.36
N LEU A 65 -8.65 -0.24 7.26
CA LEU A 65 -9.76 0.34 8.00
C LEU A 65 -10.08 -0.51 9.22
N PHE A 66 -10.50 0.14 10.29
CA PHE A 66 -10.86 -0.55 11.54
C PHE A 66 -12.36 -0.65 11.76
N PHE A 67 -13.15 -0.07 10.87
CA PHE A 67 -14.62 -0.06 10.99
C PHE A 67 -15.25 -0.31 9.63
N ASN A 68 -16.46 -0.86 9.65
CA ASN A 68 -17.24 -1.06 8.45
C ASN A 68 -18.12 0.15 8.17
N ASN A 69 -18.61 0.23 6.94
CA ASN A 69 -19.56 1.26 6.56
C ASN A 69 -20.80 1.15 7.44
N GLY A 70 -21.20 2.25 8.05
CA GLY A 70 -22.36 2.30 8.91
C GLY A 70 -22.09 2.08 10.40
N ASP A 71 -20.84 1.77 10.76
CA ASP A 71 -20.48 1.59 12.17
C ASP A 71 -20.45 2.93 12.89
N LYS A 72 -20.78 2.90 14.17
CA LYS A 72 -20.66 4.09 15.00
C LYS A 72 -19.27 4.16 15.59
N VAL A 73 -18.69 5.34 15.56
CA VAL A 73 -17.35 5.57 16.10
C VAL A 73 -17.41 6.70 17.12
N LYS A 74 -16.57 6.57 18.13
CA LYS A 74 -16.47 7.60 19.17
C LYS A 74 -15.37 8.58 18.80
N ALA A 75 -15.40 9.75 19.44
CA ALA A 75 -14.35 10.72 19.29
C ALA A 75 -13.01 10.13 19.72
N ASN A 76 -11.94 10.60 19.11
CA ASN A 76 -10.56 10.19 19.41
C ASN A 76 -10.30 8.71 19.14
N THR A 77 -10.93 8.17 18.11
CA THR A 77 -10.77 6.77 17.71
C THR A 77 -9.97 6.70 16.43
N LYS A 78 -9.02 5.76 16.37
CA LYS A 78 -8.26 5.50 15.15
C LYS A 78 -9.17 4.72 14.20
N ILE A 79 -9.42 5.27 13.02
CA ILE A 79 -10.32 4.67 12.05
C ILE A 79 -9.60 4.10 10.84
N CYS A 80 -8.35 4.49 10.65
CA CYS A 80 -7.58 4.09 9.46
C CYS A 80 -6.10 4.19 9.76
N GLU A 81 -5.30 3.32 9.14
CA GLU A 81 -3.84 3.43 9.21
C GLU A 81 -3.21 2.97 7.90
N TRP A 82 -1.98 3.39 7.65
CA TRP A 82 -1.22 3.03 6.46
C TRP A 82 0.27 3.14 6.74
N ASP A 83 1.08 2.60 5.82
CA ASP A 83 2.53 2.74 5.89
C ASP A 83 2.92 4.06 5.19
N PRO A 84 3.55 4.99 5.88
CA PRO A 84 3.92 6.26 5.26
C PRO A 84 5.14 6.16 4.35
N TYR A 85 5.90 5.08 4.39
CA TYR A 85 7.16 4.95 3.66
C TYR A 85 7.05 4.15 2.38
N THR A 86 6.09 3.25 2.29
CA THR A 86 5.94 2.41 1.12
C THR A 86 4.48 2.36 0.68
N THR A 87 4.29 2.00 -0.59
CA THR A 87 2.95 1.77 -1.13
C THR A 87 2.80 0.28 -1.35
N PRO A 88 1.79 -0.37 -0.78
CA PRO A 88 1.62 -1.79 -0.99
C PRO A 88 1.07 -2.08 -2.39
N VAL A 89 1.47 -3.22 -2.93
CA VAL A 89 0.83 -3.81 -4.11
C VAL A 89 -0.03 -4.93 -3.57
N ILE A 90 -1.33 -4.86 -3.77
CA ILE A 90 -2.28 -5.76 -3.14
C ILE A 90 -2.90 -6.68 -4.19
N ALA A 91 -2.98 -7.96 -3.85
CA ALA A 91 -3.59 -8.95 -4.74
C ALA A 91 -5.08 -8.65 -4.89
N GLU A 92 -5.54 -8.59 -6.12
CA GLU A 92 -6.95 -8.35 -6.41
C GLU A 92 -7.72 -9.65 -6.58
N THR A 93 -7.00 -10.77 -6.62
CA THR A 93 -7.59 -12.10 -6.73
C THR A 93 -6.71 -13.09 -5.99
N SER A 94 -7.23 -14.26 -5.71
CA SER A 94 -6.48 -15.32 -5.04
C SER A 94 -5.74 -16.16 -6.08
N GLY A 95 -4.64 -16.76 -5.69
CA GLY A 95 -3.88 -17.62 -6.60
C GLY A 95 -2.53 -18.01 -6.05
N LEU A 96 -1.76 -18.72 -6.87
CA LEU A 96 -0.39 -19.12 -6.54
C LEU A 96 0.57 -18.10 -7.11
N VAL A 97 1.49 -17.65 -6.27
CA VAL A 97 2.49 -16.66 -6.64
C VAL A 97 3.50 -17.28 -7.60
N ASN A 98 3.78 -16.58 -8.68
CA ASN A 98 4.82 -16.99 -9.63
C ASN A 98 5.72 -15.80 -9.91
N TYR A 99 7.02 -15.97 -9.65
CA TYR A 99 8.01 -14.94 -9.94
C TYR A 99 8.37 -14.99 -11.41
N VAL A 100 8.39 -13.84 -12.07
CA VAL A 100 8.81 -13.74 -13.48
C VAL A 100 9.90 -12.68 -13.60
N ASP A 101 10.99 -13.05 -14.24
CA ASP A 101 12.16 -12.18 -14.42
C ASP A 101 12.76 -11.70 -13.09
N LEU A 102 12.57 -12.48 -12.04
CA LEU A 102 13.15 -12.23 -10.72
C LEU A 102 14.26 -13.26 -10.51
N THR A 103 15.47 -12.88 -10.89
CA THR A 103 16.64 -13.77 -10.87
C THR A 103 17.64 -13.30 -9.82
N ASP A 104 18.07 -14.21 -8.97
CA ASP A 104 19.04 -13.90 -7.91
C ASP A 104 20.30 -13.29 -8.50
N GLY A 105 20.73 -12.17 -7.91
CA GLY A 105 21.94 -11.48 -8.33
C GLY A 105 21.76 -10.55 -9.51
N ILE A 106 20.65 -10.64 -10.23
CA ILE A 106 20.39 -9.80 -11.41
C ILE A 106 19.27 -8.81 -11.11
N SER A 107 18.10 -9.30 -10.75
CA SER A 107 16.95 -8.47 -10.44
C SER A 107 16.42 -8.72 -9.05
N LEU A 108 16.97 -9.67 -8.32
CA LEU A 108 16.50 -10.03 -6.98
C LEU A 108 17.70 -10.22 -6.06
N ALA A 109 17.63 -9.67 -4.86
CA ALA A 109 18.63 -9.88 -3.82
C ALA A 109 17.93 -10.30 -2.54
N GLU A 110 18.52 -11.22 -1.82
CA GLU A 110 18.02 -11.65 -0.54
C GLU A 110 19.00 -11.23 0.54
N THR A 111 18.50 -10.58 1.58
CA THR A 111 19.31 -10.19 2.73
C THR A 111 18.71 -10.83 3.97
N VAL A 112 19.57 -11.26 4.88
CA VAL A 112 19.15 -11.88 6.13
C VAL A 112 19.56 -10.97 7.26
N ASP A 113 18.62 -10.62 8.13
CA ASP A 113 18.91 -9.83 9.32
C ASP A 113 19.55 -10.72 10.35
N ASP A 114 20.80 -10.44 10.72
CA ASP A 114 21.56 -11.27 11.67
C ASP A 114 20.91 -11.33 13.05
N ALA A 115 20.23 -10.27 13.44
CA ALA A 115 19.63 -10.22 14.77
C ALA A 115 18.33 -11.03 14.86
N THR A 116 17.53 -11.02 13.81
CA THR A 116 16.21 -11.66 13.82
C THR A 116 16.15 -12.95 13.00
N GLY A 117 17.11 -13.15 12.11
CA GLY A 117 17.09 -14.29 11.19
C GLY A 117 16.08 -14.13 10.07
N ILE A 118 15.42 -13.00 9.97
CA ILE A 118 14.40 -12.78 8.96
C ILE A 118 15.05 -12.47 7.61
N SER A 119 14.59 -13.16 6.58
CA SER A 119 15.07 -12.96 5.23
C SER A 119 14.15 -11.99 4.50
N THR A 120 14.74 -11.02 3.79
CA THR A 120 14.02 -10.04 3.00
C THR A 120 14.50 -10.12 1.56
N LYS A 121 13.56 -10.23 0.63
CA LYS A 121 13.86 -10.23 -0.80
C LYS A 121 13.51 -8.86 -1.37
N THR A 122 14.46 -8.29 -2.09
CA THR A 122 14.32 -6.94 -2.66
C THR A 122 14.65 -6.99 -4.14
N VAL A 123 13.92 -6.22 -4.93
CA VAL A 123 14.18 -6.08 -6.35
C VAL A 123 15.35 -5.11 -6.52
N ILE A 124 16.41 -5.56 -7.21
CA ILE A 124 17.56 -4.71 -7.47
C ILE A 124 17.49 -4.15 -8.89
N ASP A 125 18.23 -3.08 -9.13
CA ASP A 125 18.17 -2.41 -10.43
C ASP A 125 18.86 -3.25 -11.50
N TRP A 126 18.06 -3.88 -12.35
CA TRP A 126 18.53 -4.70 -13.45
C TRP A 126 18.86 -3.86 -14.67
N LYS A 127 18.37 -2.63 -14.72
CA LYS A 127 18.51 -1.77 -15.89
C LYS A 127 19.92 -1.26 -16.09
N THR A 128 20.71 -1.24 -15.05
CA THR A 128 22.09 -0.80 -15.11
C THR A 128 23.00 -1.85 -15.76
N GLN A 129 22.50 -3.09 -15.89
CA GLN A 129 23.26 -4.16 -16.50
C GLN A 129 22.82 -4.29 -17.95
N SER A 130 23.68 -3.94 -18.88
CA SER A 130 23.33 -3.82 -20.28
C SER A 130 22.69 -5.07 -20.90
N LYS A 131 23.02 -6.23 -20.36
CA LYS A 131 22.48 -7.49 -20.90
C LYS A 131 21.08 -7.80 -20.41
N ASN A 132 20.57 -7.05 -19.42
CA ASN A 132 19.33 -7.40 -18.76
C ASN A 132 18.27 -6.31 -18.83
N THR A 133 18.39 -5.40 -19.80
CA THR A 133 17.47 -4.26 -19.93
C THR A 133 16.07 -4.68 -20.34
N ASP A 134 15.93 -5.86 -20.94
CA ASP A 134 14.62 -6.33 -21.39
C ASP A 134 13.81 -7.04 -20.31
N LEU A 135 14.39 -7.21 -19.13
CA LEU A 135 13.68 -7.87 -18.05
C LEU A 135 12.52 -7.01 -17.57
N LYS A 136 11.45 -7.67 -17.21
CA LYS A 136 10.26 -7.03 -16.64
C LYS A 136 9.89 -7.77 -15.36
N PRO A 137 10.63 -7.53 -14.27
CA PRO A 137 10.36 -8.21 -13.00
C PRO A 137 8.93 -8.00 -12.57
N ARG A 138 8.26 -9.09 -12.30
CA ARG A 138 6.86 -9.05 -11.90
C ARG A 138 6.46 -10.31 -11.18
N ILE A 139 5.32 -10.24 -10.53
CA ILE A 139 4.68 -11.39 -9.92
C ILE A 139 3.39 -11.63 -10.69
N THR A 140 3.12 -12.88 -11.03
CA THR A 140 1.84 -13.27 -11.60
C THR A 140 1.14 -14.22 -10.64
N LEU A 141 -0.17 -14.26 -10.70
CA LEU A 141 -0.95 -15.23 -9.94
C LEU A 141 -1.48 -16.28 -10.88
N ARG A 142 -1.27 -17.53 -10.53
CA ARG A 142 -1.63 -18.66 -11.38
C ARG A 142 -2.57 -19.61 -10.64
N ASP A 143 -3.36 -20.35 -11.40
CA ASP A 143 -4.20 -21.39 -10.83
C ASP A 143 -3.38 -22.68 -10.65
N GLU A 144 -4.03 -23.74 -10.19
CA GLU A 144 -3.34 -25.02 -9.94
C GLU A 144 -2.81 -25.67 -11.21
N LYS A 145 -3.32 -25.26 -12.36
CA LYS A 145 -2.88 -25.78 -13.65
C LYS A 145 -1.77 -24.94 -14.27
N GLY A 146 -1.34 -23.87 -13.56
CA GLY A 146 -0.28 -22.98 -14.03
C GLY A 146 -0.74 -21.89 -14.97
N LYS A 147 -2.03 -21.71 -15.16
CA LYS A 147 -2.57 -20.67 -16.02
C LYS A 147 -2.70 -19.37 -15.24
N ILE A 148 -2.35 -18.24 -15.87
CA ILE A 148 -2.48 -16.94 -15.21
C ILE A 148 -3.96 -16.63 -14.97
N ILE A 149 -4.27 -16.23 -13.74
CA ILE A 149 -5.63 -15.90 -13.33
C ILE A 149 -5.98 -14.50 -13.82
N LYS A 150 -7.23 -14.30 -14.21
CA LYS A 150 -7.72 -12.98 -14.59
C LYS A 150 -8.33 -12.28 -13.39
N LYS A 151 -8.10 -10.97 -13.33
CA LYS A 151 -8.71 -10.12 -12.31
C LYS A 151 -10.15 -9.78 -12.71
N ALA A 152 -10.86 -9.09 -11.84
CA ALA A 152 -12.25 -8.69 -12.09
C ALA A 152 -12.39 -7.83 -13.36
N ASP A 153 -11.37 -7.08 -13.73
CA ASP A 153 -11.37 -6.24 -14.93
C ASP A 153 -10.98 -7.01 -16.20
N ASP A 154 -10.91 -8.34 -16.11
CA ASP A 154 -10.56 -9.25 -17.21
C ASP A 154 -9.11 -9.19 -17.66
N ASN A 155 -8.27 -8.39 -17.02
CA ASN A 155 -6.83 -8.37 -17.25
C ASN A 155 -6.15 -9.48 -16.46
N GLU A 156 -5.05 -9.99 -16.98
CA GLU A 156 -4.29 -11.01 -16.26
C GLU A 156 -3.68 -10.44 -14.98
N ALA A 157 -3.60 -11.27 -13.93
CA ALA A 157 -3.08 -10.86 -12.64
C ALA A 157 -1.55 -10.79 -12.69
N ARG A 158 -1.04 -9.69 -13.22
CA ARG A 158 0.38 -9.38 -13.31
C ARG A 158 0.65 -8.12 -12.51
N TYR A 159 1.67 -8.17 -11.68
CA TYR A 159 2.04 -7.04 -10.80
C TYR A 159 3.49 -6.71 -11.05
N TYR A 160 3.74 -5.63 -11.80
CA TYR A 160 5.10 -5.22 -12.16
C TYR A 160 5.79 -4.56 -10.98
N LEU A 161 7.08 -4.80 -10.86
CA LEU A 161 7.89 -4.32 -9.75
C LEU A 161 8.94 -3.34 -10.24
N VAL A 162 9.30 -2.41 -9.39
CA VAL A 162 10.36 -1.43 -9.67
C VAL A 162 11.55 -1.72 -8.76
N PRO A 163 12.74 -1.19 -9.07
CA PRO A 163 13.88 -1.35 -8.17
C PRO A 163 13.54 -0.88 -6.75
N ASP A 164 14.09 -1.56 -5.78
CA ASP A 164 13.87 -1.33 -4.35
C ASP A 164 12.51 -1.81 -3.82
N SER A 165 11.71 -2.47 -4.65
CA SER A 165 10.49 -3.12 -4.17
C SER A 165 10.86 -4.25 -3.22
N ILE A 166 10.12 -4.36 -2.13
CA ILE A 166 10.32 -5.42 -1.13
C ILE A 166 9.22 -6.45 -1.33
N LEU A 167 9.62 -7.70 -1.57
CA LEU A 167 8.65 -8.77 -1.80
C LEU A 167 8.10 -9.26 -0.47
N SER A 168 6.79 -9.41 -0.39
CA SER A 168 6.09 -9.89 0.80
C SER A 168 5.66 -11.34 0.68
N VAL A 169 5.86 -11.96 -0.49
CA VAL A 169 5.41 -13.32 -0.77
C VAL A 169 6.54 -14.13 -1.39
N LYS A 170 6.44 -15.45 -1.26
CA LYS A 170 7.43 -16.36 -1.83
C LYS A 170 6.90 -16.96 -3.12
N ASP A 171 7.83 -17.35 -4.00
CA ASP A 171 7.46 -18.05 -5.23
C ASP A 171 6.73 -19.35 -4.86
N GLY A 172 5.58 -19.60 -5.47
CA GLY A 172 4.77 -20.79 -5.19
C GLY A 172 3.81 -20.66 -4.02
N GLN A 173 3.84 -19.57 -3.29
CA GLN A 173 2.97 -19.36 -2.14
C GLN A 173 1.54 -19.11 -2.60
N LYS A 174 0.57 -19.69 -1.89
CA LYS A 174 -0.84 -19.39 -2.14
C LYS A 174 -1.22 -18.14 -1.37
N ILE A 175 -1.82 -17.18 -2.06
CA ILE A 175 -2.29 -15.93 -1.45
C ILE A 175 -3.73 -15.68 -1.82
N PHE A 176 -4.36 -14.77 -1.11
CA PHE A 176 -5.77 -14.44 -1.26
C PHE A 176 -5.94 -12.98 -1.63
N ALA A 177 -7.07 -12.65 -2.23
CA ALA A 177 -7.38 -11.26 -2.54
C ALA A 177 -7.28 -10.43 -1.27
N GLY A 178 -6.68 -9.25 -1.36
CA GLY A 178 -6.43 -8.39 -0.21
C GLY A 178 -5.05 -8.55 0.42
N ASP A 179 -4.34 -9.64 0.12
CA ASP A 179 -3.00 -9.85 0.69
C ASP A 179 -1.97 -8.95 -0.03
N VAL A 180 -0.96 -8.51 0.73
CA VAL A 180 0.11 -7.69 0.17
C VAL A 180 1.10 -8.58 -0.58
N ILE A 181 1.37 -8.26 -1.83
CA ILE A 181 2.31 -8.97 -2.68
C ILE A 181 3.71 -8.39 -2.52
N ALA A 182 3.80 -7.07 -2.50
CA ALA A 182 5.07 -6.36 -2.42
C ALA A 182 4.81 -4.96 -1.89
N ARG A 183 5.89 -4.29 -1.48
CA ARG A 183 5.83 -2.89 -1.07
C ARG A 183 6.79 -2.10 -1.93
N LEU A 184 6.29 -1.04 -2.53
CA LEU A 184 7.07 -0.17 -3.40
C LEU A 184 7.52 1.05 -2.63
N PRO A 185 8.74 1.54 -2.85
CA PRO A 185 9.17 2.76 -2.18
C PRO A 185 8.33 3.94 -2.66
N LYS A 186 8.00 4.84 -1.76
CA LYS A 186 7.28 6.05 -2.14
C LYS A 186 8.26 7.02 -2.79
N GLU A 187 7.81 7.64 -3.84
CA GLU A 187 8.63 8.55 -4.61
C GLU A 187 9.14 9.73 -3.76
N THR A 188 8.32 10.22 -2.87
CA THR A 188 8.72 11.32 -2.01
C THR A 188 9.88 10.97 -1.09
N SER A 189 9.90 9.75 -0.56
CA SER A 189 11.00 9.29 0.26
C SER A 189 12.29 9.21 -0.53
N LYS A 190 12.18 8.71 -1.74
CA LYS A 190 13.33 8.59 -2.62
C LYS A 190 13.89 9.97 -2.98
N THR A 191 13.01 10.91 -3.25
CA THR A 191 13.41 12.27 -3.57
C THR A 191 14.11 12.92 -2.38
N LYS A 192 13.61 12.69 -1.19
CA LYS A 192 14.27 13.21 0.00
C LYS A 192 15.68 12.69 0.14
N ASP A 193 15.87 11.42 -0.09
CA ASP A 193 17.19 10.83 0.03
C ASP A 193 18.15 11.46 -0.96
N ILE A 194 17.70 11.67 -2.19
CA ILE A 194 18.54 12.23 -3.22
C ILE A 194 18.87 13.68 -2.94
N THR A 195 17.93 14.44 -2.44
CA THR A 195 18.13 15.86 -2.25
C THR A 195 18.83 16.18 -0.93
N GLY A 196 19.19 15.17 -0.19
CA GLY A 196 19.86 15.43 1.06
C GLY A 196 18.93 15.97 2.11
N GLY A 197 17.70 15.59 2.02
CA GLY A 197 16.81 15.98 3.06
C GLY A 197 16.04 17.23 2.84
N LEU A 198 15.97 17.69 1.65
CA LEU A 198 15.13 18.76 1.45
C LEU A 198 13.77 18.34 1.66
N PRO A 199 13.13 18.87 2.56
CA PRO A 199 11.90 18.33 2.92
C PRO A 199 10.92 18.97 2.08
N ARG A 200 10.74 19.00 1.44
CA ARG A 200 9.83 19.39 0.91
C ARG A 200 8.72 19.02 1.18
N VAL A 201 8.28 18.93 1.72
CA VAL A 201 7.38 18.44 1.99
C VAL A 201 6.30 18.79 1.97
N ALA A 202 6.08 19.10 2.10
CA ALA A 202 5.24 19.24 2.08
C ALA A 202 4.44 19.23 1.33
N GLU A 203 4.48 19.16 1.11
CA GLU A 203 3.84 19.10 0.44
C GLU A 203 3.10 18.49 -0.17
N LEU A 204 2.96 17.99 0.09
CA LEU A 204 2.40 17.40 -0.47
C LEU A 204 1.40 17.13 -0.61
N PHE A 205 1.10 17.14 -0.20
CA PHE A 205 0.46 16.95 -0.14
C PHE A 205 -0.41 17.28 -0.36
N GLU A 206 -0.60 17.44 -0.11
CA GLU A 206 -1.18 17.76 -0.04
C GLU A 206 -1.71 17.84 -0.31
N ALA A 207 -1.63 17.80 0.01
CA ALA A 207 -1.84 17.91 0.09
C ALA A 207 -2.47 17.76 0.14
N ARG A 208 -2.62 17.47 0.65
CA ARG A 208 -2.81 17.49 1.09
C ARG A 208 -2.97 17.56 1.38
N LYS A 209 -3.27 17.41 1.80
CA LYS A 209 -3.30 17.61 2.38
C LYS A 209 -3.22 17.65 2.50
N ALA A 210 -3.50 17.42 2.66
CA ALA A 210 -3.28 17.58 2.99
C ALA A 210 -3.51 17.49 3.07
N LYS A 211 -3.75 17.37 3.45
CA LYS A 211 -3.75 17.42 3.65
C LYS A 211 -3.65 17.08 3.43
N ASP A 212 -4.11 16.78 3.71
CA ASP A 212 -3.87 16.66 3.72
C ASP A 212 -3.64 16.34 3.44
N SER A 213 -3.98 15.95 3.70
CA SER A 213 -3.54 15.86 3.69
C SER A 213 -3.37 15.58 3.49
N ALA A 214 -3.63 15.31 3.73
CA ALA A 214 -3.22 15.27 3.74
C ALA A 214 -3.00 15.06 3.52
N ILE A 215 -3.39 14.89 3.81
CA ILE A 215 -2.99 15.05 3.77
C ILE A 215 -2.65 15.09 3.53
N ILE A 216 -3.06 14.80 3.77
CA ILE A 216 -2.58 15.10 3.69
C ILE A 216 -2.23 15.17 3.39
N ALA A 217 -2.67 14.98 3.59
CA ALA A 217 -2.16 15.28 3.37
C ALA A 217 -2.00 15.30 3.19
#